data_4f3eec81c129677b7797ad21e1c202f6
#
_entry.id   4f3eec81c129677b7797ad21e1c202f6
#
_cell.length_a   1.000
_cell.length_b   1.000
_cell.length_c   1.000
_cell.angle_alpha   90.00
_cell.angle_beta   90.00
_cell.angle_gamma   90.00
#
_symmetry.space_group_name_H-M   'P 1'
#
loop_
_entity.id
_entity.type
_entity.pdbx_description
1 polymer ?
#
loop_
_entity_poly.entity_id
_entity_poly.type
_entity_poly.pdbx_seq_one_letter_code
_entity_poly.pdbx_strand_id
1 'polypeptide(L)'
;LALALSEKLPHYDEYVKSGAYSAQDRFSNFDIPFCELEGKTWGIVGMGNIGRRVAKIASAFGCRVIFHSVTGRSTCTDYPQVDKDTLLSESDFLSLHCPLSDLTRNLIDETALKKMKRTAVLVNVARGRVVDNRALYNALVNGEIAAAGLDVVEKEPLETTNPLSCFKDSSRLIITPHLAWASVEARTRCVSEAYENIAAFLRGESRNVVNL
;
A
#
# COMPACT_ATOMS: atom_id res chain seq x y z
N LEU A 1 1.65 1.33 7.11
CA LEU A 1 0.47 2.01 6.54
C LEU A 1 -0.81 1.22 6.83
N ALA A 2 -0.91 -0.06 6.42
CA ALA A 2 -2.12 -0.85 6.61
C ALA A 2 -2.55 -0.91 8.09
N LEU A 3 -1.66 -1.31 9.00
CA LEU A 3 -1.92 -1.37 10.45
C LEU A 3 -2.32 -0.01 11.01
N ALA A 4 -1.58 1.06 10.67
CA ALA A 4 -1.88 2.40 11.16
C ALA A 4 -3.29 2.88 10.76
N LEU A 5 -3.74 2.55 9.54
CA LEU A 5 -5.08 2.87 9.05
C LEU A 5 -6.15 1.96 9.60
N SER A 6 -5.87 0.64 9.70
CA SER A 6 -6.80 -0.33 10.27
C SER A 6 -7.16 0.01 11.71
N GLU A 7 -6.15 0.27 12.53
CA GLU A 7 -6.30 0.54 13.97
C GLU A 7 -6.53 2.02 14.30
N LYS A 8 -6.64 2.89 13.28
CA LYS A 8 -6.87 4.34 13.45
C LYS A 8 -5.80 5.02 14.32
N LEU A 9 -4.55 4.55 14.25
CA LEU A 9 -3.47 5.01 15.14
C LEU A 9 -3.28 6.54 15.13
N PRO A 10 -3.27 7.25 13.98
CA PRO A 10 -3.12 8.70 14.00
C PRO A 10 -4.27 9.42 14.72
N HIS A 11 -5.50 8.92 14.58
CA HIS A 11 -6.66 9.50 15.27
C HIS A 11 -6.57 9.32 16.78
N TYR A 12 -6.28 8.11 17.25
CA TYR A 12 -6.22 7.84 18.69
C TYR A 12 -5.00 8.48 19.35
N ASP A 13 -3.87 8.61 18.65
CA ASP A 13 -2.73 9.38 19.14
C ASP A 13 -3.10 10.86 19.37
N GLU A 14 -3.78 11.50 18.40
CA GLU A 14 -4.26 12.87 18.52
C GLU A 14 -5.34 13.01 19.61
N TYR A 15 -6.25 12.05 19.70
CA TYR A 15 -7.28 12.02 20.76
C TYR A 15 -6.68 12.07 22.17
N VAL A 16 -5.61 11.31 22.41
CA VAL A 16 -4.90 11.33 23.69
C VAL A 16 -4.16 12.64 23.89
N LYS A 17 -3.42 13.12 22.89
CA LYS A 17 -2.62 14.36 22.95
C LYS A 17 -3.45 15.62 23.10
N SER A 18 -4.66 15.65 22.56
CA SER A 18 -5.60 16.77 22.74
C SER A 18 -6.16 16.88 24.16
N GLY A 19 -5.92 15.89 25.02
CA GLY A 19 -6.47 15.82 26.37
C GLY A 19 -7.89 15.24 26.44
N ALA A 20 -8.52 14.91 25.32
CA ALA A 20 -9.86 14.35 25.26
C ALA A 20 -9.98 13.03 26.04
N TYR A 21 -8.94 12.19 25.94
CA TYR A 21 -8.87 10.94 26.71
C TYR A 21 -8.86 11.20 28.23
N SER A 22 -8.14 12.21 28.70
CA SER A 22 -8.08 12.55 30.13
C SER A 22 -9.38 13.15 30.67
N ALA A 23 -10.21 13.69 29.79
CA ALA A 23 -11.49 14.29 30.14
C ALA A 23 -12.67 13.32 30.13
N GLN A 24 -12.50 12.09 29.60
CA GLN A 24 -13.55 11.08 29.59
C GLN A 24 -13.63 10.31 30.91
N ASP A 25 -14.76 9.67 31.16
CA ASP A 25 -15.05 8.86 32.35
C ASP A 25 -14.81 7.34 32.16
N ARG A 26 -14.45 6.93 30.93
CA ARG A 26 -14.24 5.53 30.55
C ARG A 26 -12.76 5.24 30.37
N PHE A 27 -12.31 4.01 30.70
CA PHE A 27 -10.94 3.58 30.52
C PHE A 27 -10.56 3.37 29.04
N SER A 28 -11.53 3.28 28.13
CA SER A 28 -11.36 2.98 26.72
C SER A 28 -12.27 3.87 25.86
N ASN A 29 -11.87 4.13 24.62
CA ASN A 29 -12.68 4.83 23.63
C ASN A 29 -13.13 3.85 22.54
N PHE A 30 -14.44 3.81 22.23
CA PHE A 30 -15.05 2.94 21.22
C PHE A 30 -15.77 3.74 20.12
N ASP A 31 -15.50 5.04 20.00
CA ASP A 31 -16.27 5.92 19.12
C ASP A 31 -15.99 5.62 17.63
N ILE A 32 -14.78 5.16 17.31
CA ILE A 32 -14.43 4.73 15.95
C ILE A 32 -14.09 3.23 15.98
N PRO A 33 -14.99 2.36 15.52
CA PRO A 33 -14.71 0.93 15.48
C PRO A 33 -13.61 0.59 14.48
N PHE A 34 -12.81 -0.40 14.81
CA PHE A 34 -11.84 -1.01 13.90
C PHE A 34 -11.91 -2.55 14.01
N CYS A 35 -11.29 -3.24 13.07
CA CYS A 35 -11.38 -4.69 12.97
C CYS A 35 -9.99 -5.32 13.03
N GLU A 36 -9.92 -6.52 13.56
CA GLU A 36 -8.72 -7.36 13.50
C GLU A 36 -8.39 -7.77 12.07
N LEU A 37 -7.13 -8.13 11.84
CA LEU A 37 -6.66 -8.62 10.53
C LEU A 37 -7.01 -10.10 10.32
N GLU A 38 -7.14 -10.86 11.40
CA GLU A 38 -7.45 -12.29 11.32
C GLU A 38 -8.75 -12.54 10.55
N GLY A 39 -8.71 -13.48 9.62
CA GLY A 39 -9.85 -13.82 8.75
C GLY A 39 -10.14 -12.80 7.64
N LYS A 40 -9.46 -11.67 7.58
CA LYS A 40 -9.59 -10.70 6.47
C LYS A 40 -8.89 -11.19 5.21
N THR A 41 -9.33 -10.70 4.07
CA THR A 41 -8.69 -10.98 2.79
C THR A 41 -7.67 -9.90 2.45
N TRP A 42 -6.42 -10.29 2.25
CA TRP A 42 -5.36 -9.42 1.76
C TRP A 42 -5.10 -9.68 0.28
N GLY A 43 -5.53 -8.76 -0.57
CA GLY A 43 -5.27 -8.77 -2.00
C GLY A 43 -3.91 -8.14 -2.34
N ILE A 44 -3.19 -8.75 -3.26
CA ILE A 44 -1.88 -8.29 -3.72
C ILE A 44 -1.88 -8.13 -5.23
N VAL A 45 -1.54 -6.93 -5.71
CA VAL A 45 -1.23 -6.73 -7.14
C VAL A 45 0.28 -6.83 -7.33
N GLY A 46 0.72 -7.87 -8.04
CA GLY A 46 2.14 -8.13 -8.31
C GLY A 46 2.81 -9.01 -7.26
N MET A 47 2.94 -10.31 -7.58
CA MET A 47 3.53 -11.34 -6.70
C MET A 47 5.03 -11.55 -7.00
N GLY A 48 5.80 -10.45 -7.08
CA GLY A 48 7.27 -10.47 -7.12
C GLY A 48 7.89 -10.62 -5.73
N ASN A 49 9.18 -10.31 -5.59
CA ASN A 49 9.90 -10.46 -4.30
C ASN A 49 9.23 -9.68 -3.15
N ILE A 50 8.76 -8.46 -3.41
CA ILE A 50 8.08 -7.62 -2.39
C ILE A 50 6.71 -8.20 -2.08
N GLY A 51 5.89 -8.50 -3.12
CA GLY A 51 4.54 -9.05 -2.93
C GLY A 51 4.56 -10.36 -2.14
N ARG A 52 5.48 -11.29 -2.44
CA ARG A 52 5.66 -12.55 -1.69
C ARG A 52 6.03 -12.30 -0.22
N ARG A 53 6.86 -11.30 0.06
CA ARG A 53 7.21 -10.96 1.45
C ARG A 53 6.00 -10.40 2.21
N VAL A 54 5.23 -9.52 1.57
CA VAL A 54 3.99 -8.99 2.14
C VAL A 54 2.94 -10.09 2.35
N ALA A 55 2.79 -11.00 1.37
CA ALA A 55 1.90 -12.15 1.49
C ALA A 55 2.21 -12.99 2.73
N LYS A 56 3.49 -13.32 2.94
CA LYS A 56 3.94 -14.08 4.12
C LYS A 56 3.64 -13.36 5.43
N ILE A 57 3.82 -12.05 5.48
CA ILE A 57 3.54 -11.24 6.68
C ILE A 57 2.02 -11.17 6.92
N ALA A 58 1.23 -10.92 5.88
CA ALA A 58 -0.24 -10.89 5.98
C ALA A 58 -0.81 -12.23 6.47
N SER A 59 -0.28 -13.36 5.94
CA SER A 59 -0.64 -14.69 6.42
C SER A 59 -0.29 -14.91 7.90
N ALA A 60 0.82 -14.36 8.39
CA ALA A 60 1.21 -14.45 9.79
C ALA A 60 0.27 -13.65 10.72
N PHE A 61 -0.44 -12.64 10.19
CA PHE A 61 -1.54 -11.95 10.87
C PHE A 61 -2.90 -12.65 10.72
N GLY A 62 -2.94 -13.87 10.18
CA GLY A 62 -4.19 -14.63 9.99
C GLY A 62 -5.01 -14.21 8.77
N CYS A 63 -4.48 -13.38 7.87
CA CYS A 63 -5.19 -13.01 6.66
C CYS A 63 -5.22 -14.15 5.63
N ARG A 64 -6.35 -14.27 4.92
CA ARG A 64 -6.43 -15.03 3.67
C ARG A 64 -5.79 -14.19 2.56
N VAL A 65 -4.72 -14.67 1.96
CA VAL A 65 -4.02 -13.96 0.88
C VAL A 65 -4.47 -14.44 -0.49
N ILE A 66 -4.79 -13.51 -1.38
CA ILE A 66 -5.04 -13.73 -2.82
C ILE A 66 -4.21 -12.72 -3.63
N PHE A 67 -3.90 -13.03 -4.89
CA PHE A 67 -3.16 -12.08 -5.70
C PHE A 67 -3.60 -12.04 -7.16
N HIS A 68 -3.32 -10.91 -7.81
CA HIS A 68 -3.47 -10.72 -9.24
C HIS A 68 -2.10 -10.48 -9.90
N SER A 69 -1.84 -11.21 -11.00
CA SER A 69 -0.67 -11.02 -11.85
C SER A 69 -1.08 -10.26 -13.11
N VAL A 70 -0.73 -8.97 -13.20
CA VAL A 70 -1.10 -8.11 -14.34
C VAL A 70 -0.62 -8.68 -15.68
N THR A 71 0.56 -9.33 -15.70
CA THR A 71 1.14 -9.94 -16.91
C THR A 71 0.77 -11.41 -17.09
N GLY A 72 0.10 -12.02 -16.11
CA GLY A 72 -0.17 -13.47 -16.09
C GLY A 72 1.06 -14.35 -15.88
N ARG A 73 2.26 -13.78 -15.74
CA ARG A 73 3.55 -14.51 -15.70
C ARG A 73 4.03 -14.86 -14.30
N SER A 74 3.18 -14.80 -13.28
CA SER A 74 3.59 -15.17 -11.93
C SER A 74 3.86 -16.67 -11.83
N THR A 75 4.96 -17.02 -11.16
CA THR A 75 5.32 -18.42 -10.82
C THR A 75 4.98 -18.77 -9.38
N CYS A 76 4.17 -17.94 -8.71
CA CYS A 76 3.76 -18.20 -7.33
C CYS A 76 2.66 -19.25 -7.28
N THR A 77 2.89 -20.30 -6.51
CA THR A 77 1.94 -21.39 -6.25
C THR A 77 1.48 -21.43 -4.80
N ASP A 78 2.08 -20.61 -3.93
CA ASP A 78 1.82 -20.62 -2.48
C ASP A 78 0.47 -19.94 -2.12
N TYR A 79 -0.04 -19.10 -3.02
CA TYR A 79 -1.27 -18.34 -2.83
C TYR A 79 -2.16 -18.39 -4.06
N PRO A 80 -3.49 -18.34 -3.92
CA PRO A 80 -4.42 -18.31 -5.04
C PRO A 80 -4.22 -17.07 -5.94
N GLN A 81 -4.03 -17.31 -7.24
CA GLN A 81 -4.10 -16.28 -8.26
C GLN A 81 -5.54 -16.12 -8.71
N VAL A 82 -6.03 -14.87 -8.73
CA VAL A 82 -7.39 -14.52 -9.15
C VAL A 82 -7.36 -13.45 -10.25
N ASP A 83 -8.48 -13.27 -10.92
CA ASP A 83 -8.66 -12.15 -11.83
C ASP A 83 -8.74 -10.81 -11.07
N LYS A 84 -8.67 -9.68 -11.81
CA LYS A 84 -8.68 -8.34 -11.23
C LYS A 84 -9.97 -8.05 -10.46
N ASP A 85 -11.11 -8.45 -11.01
CA ASP A 85 -12.42 -8.11 -10.44
C ASP A 85 -12.65 -8.88 -9.13
N THR A 86 -12.32 -10.15 -9.10
CA THR A 86 -12.32 -10.97 -7.88
C THR A 86 -11.38 -10.38 -6.82
N LEU A 87 -10.15 -9.97 -7.22
CA LEU A 87 -9.21 -9.34 -6.29
C LEU A 87 -9.82 -8.09 -5.65
N LEU A 88 -10.41 -7.19 -6.46
CA LEU A 88 -10.97 -5.94 -5.99
C LEU A 88 -12.16 -6.16 -5.04
N SER A 89 -13.08 -7.05 -5.41
CA SER A 89 -14.33 -7.26 -4.66
C SER A 89 -14.13 -8.06 -3.37
N GLU A 90 -13.11 -8.93 -3.30
CA GLU A 90 -12.87 -9.75 -2.11
C GLU A 90 -11.90 -9.14 -1.10
N SER A 91 -11.06 -8.18 -1.52
CA SER A 91 -10.02 -7.62 -0.65
C SER A 91 -10.58 -6.70 0.43
N ASP A 92 -10.23 -6.96 1.69
CA ASP A 92 -10.34 -6.02 2.79
C ASP A 92 -9.11 -5.09 2.86
N PHE A 93 -7.95 -5.61 2.50
CA PHE A 93 -6.71 -4.88 2.28
C PHE A 93 -6.23 -5.15 0.86
N LEU A 94 -5.95 -4.11 0.09
CA LEU A 94 -5.38 -4.24 -1.25
C LEU A 94 -4.03 -3.53 -1.29
N SER A 95 -2.95 -4.25 -1.56
CA SER A 95 -1.61 -3.67 -1.64
C SER A 95 -0.98 -3.85 -3.02
N LEU A 96 -0.31 -2.78 -3.50
CA LEU A 96 0.22 -2.69 -4.85
C LEU A 96 1.74 -2.85 -4.81
N HIS A 97 2.26 -3.84 -5.58
CA HIS A 97 3.69 -4.20 -5.68
C HIS A 97 4.11 -4.46 -7.13
N CYS A 98 3.39 -3.88 -8.09
CA CYS A 98 3.70 -3.99 -9.51
C CYS A 98 4.53 -2.79 -10.00
N PRO A 99 5.38 -2.94 -11.02
CA PRO A 99 6.04 -1.81 -11.67
C PRO A 99 5.02 -0.94 -12.42
N LEU A 100 5.36 0.33 -12.66
CA LEU A 100 4.60 1.18 -13.57
C LEU A 100 4.90 0.78 -15.01
N SER A 101 3.86 0.53 -15.78
CA SER A 101 3.88 0.25 -17.21
C SER A 101 2.56 0.70 -17.82
N ASP A 102 2.39 0.57 -19.12
CA ASP A 102 1.11 0.88 -19.77
C ASP A 102 -0.02 0.00 -19.25
N LEU A 103 0.27 -1.24 -18.85
CA LEU A 103 -0.71 -2.17 -18.26
C LEU A 103 -1.10 -1.82 -16.81
N THR A 104 -0.27 -1.06 -16.10
CA THR A 104 -0.49 -0.75 -14.68
C THR A 104 -0.78 0.73 -14.43
N ARG A 105 -0.66 1.58 -15.44
CA ARG A 105 -1.04 2.99 -15.36
C ARG A 105 -2.53 3.11 -15.07
N ASN A 106 -2.88 3.81 -13.98
CA ASN A 106 -4.26 3.97 -13.51
C ASN A 106 -4.99 2.61 -13.37
N LEU A 107 -4.27 1.55 -13.00
CA LEU A 107 -4.85 0.23 -12.77
C LEU A 107 -5.96 0.29 -11.73
N ILE A 108 -5.79 1.16 -10.73
CA ILE A 108 -6.78 1.51 -9.71
C ILE A 108 -7.38 2.88 -10.11
N ASP A 109 -8.34 2.82 -10.98
CA ASP A 109 -9.16 3.93 -11.47
C ASP A 109 -10.49 4.01 -10.72
N GLU A 110 -11.39 4.90 -11.12
CA GLU A 110 -12.72 5.06 -10.54
C GLU A 110 -13.54 3.76 -10.60
N THR A 111 -13.45 3.03 -11.71
CA THR A 111 -14.18 1.76 -11.88
C THR A 111 -13.65 0.69 -10.93
N ALA A 112 -12.34 0.63 -10.76
CA ALA A 112 -11.70 -0.29 -9.82
C ALA A 112 -12.07 0.04 -8.37
N LEU A 113 -12.03 1.32 -7.98
CA LEU A 113 -12.39 1.77 -6.63
C LEU A 113 -13.85 1.45 -6.29
N LYS A 114 -14.77 1.63 -7.21
CA LYS A 114 -16.19 1.27 -7.03
C LYS A 114 -16.45 -0.23 -6.87
N LYS A 115 -15.55 -1.09 -7.35
CA LYS A 115 -15.63 -2.55 -7.17
C LYS A 115 -15.08 -3.01 -5.80
N MET A 116 -14.29 -2.18 -5.14
CA MET A 116 -13.73 -2.51 -3.82
C MET A 116 -14.81 -2.48 -2.74
N LYS A 117 -14.55 -3.17 -1.63
CA LYS A 117 -15.42 -3.09 -0.45
C LYS A 117 -15.38 -1.67 0.13
N ARG A 118 -16.51 -1.16 0.60
CA ARG A 118 -16.54 0.11 1.33
C ARG A 118 -15.66 0.14 2.58
N THR A 119 -15.37 -1.03 3.14
CA THR A 119 -14.47 -1.21 4.27
C THR A 119 -13.01 -1.39 3.86
N ALA A 120 -12.70 -1.43 2.57
CA ALA A 120 -11.37 -1.75 2.08
C ALA A 120 -10.35 -0.65 2.39
N VAL A 121 -9.12 -1.08 2.66
CA VAL A 121 -7.94 -0.24 2.80
C VAL A 121 -7.02 -0.48 1.61
N LEU A 122 -6.76 0.57 0.81
CA LEU A 122 -5.82 0.55 -0.31
C LEU A 122 -4.42 0.96 0.18
N VAL A 123 -3.38 0.20 -0.19
CA VAL A 123 -1.98 0.55 0.11
C VAL A 123 -1.16 0.59 -1.17
N ASN A 124 -0.57 1.75 -1.50
CA ASN A 124 0.33 1.90 -2.63
C ASN A 124 1.75 2.24 -2.16
N VAL A 125 2.65 1.28 -2.28
CA VAL A 125 4.10 1.41 -2.06
C VAL A 125 4.89 1.05 -3.35
N ALA A 126 4.21 1.06 -4.50
CA ALA A 126 4.79 0.70 -5.79
C ALA A 126 5.20 1.95 -6.59
N ARG A 127 4.27 2.55 -7.32
CA ARG A 127 4.43 3.80 -8.08
C ARG A 127 3.14 4.61 -8.05
N GLY A 128 3.24 5.92 -7.95
CA GLY A 128 2.08 6.81 -7.78
C GLY A 128 1.05 6.66 -8.89
N ARG A 129 1.49 6.63 -10.15
CA ARG A 129 0.62 6.52 -11.33
C ARG A 129 -0.06 5.16 -11.53
N VAL A 130 0.11 4.20 -10.62
CA VAL A 130 -0.68 2.97 -10.61
C VAL A 130 -2.10 3.25 -10.11
N VAL A 131 -2.26 4.32 -9.32
CA VAL A 131 -3.55 4.79 -8.78
C VAL A 131 -3.87 6.16 -9.41
N ASP A 132 -5.08 6.32 -9.88
CA ASP A 132 -5.62 7.63 -10.27
C ASP A 132 -5.90 8.45 -9.00
N ASN A 133 -5.12 9.50 -8.78
CA ASN A 133 -5.21 10.31 -7.56
C ASN A 133 -6.54 11.09 -7.44
N ARG A 134 -7.14 11.49 -8.57
CA ARG A 134 -8.43 12.17 -8.58
C ARG A 134 -9.55 11.20 -8.24
N ALA A 135 -9.54 10.02 -8.85
CA ALA A 135 -10.49 8.97 -8.56
C ALA A 135 -10.41 8.52 -7.10
N LEU A 136 -9.18 8.35 -6.57
CA LEU A 136 -8.96 8.00 -5.17
C LEU A 136 -9.50 9.08 -4.21
N TYR A 137 -9.26 10.36 -4.50
CA TYR A 137 -9.81 11.47 -3.69
C TYR A 137 -11.33 11.39 -3.65
N ASN A 138 -11.98 11.25 -4.80
CA ASN A 138 -13.42 11.14 -4.88
C ASN A 138 -13.96 9.92 -4.12
N ALA A 139 -13.30 8.76 -4.28
CA ALA A 139 -13.68 7.53 -3.57
C ALA A 139 -13.59 7.68 -2.05
N LEU A 140 -12.55 8.36 -1.55
CA LEU A 140 -12.43 8.67 -0.12
C LEU A 140 -13.52 9.64 0.34
N VAL A 141 -13.78 10.71 -0.40
CA VAL A 141 -14.82 11.70 -0.04
C VAL A 141 -16.21 11.04 -0.01
N ASN A 142 -16.51 10.21 -1.00
CA ASN A 142 -17.81 9.54 -1.13
C ASN A 142 -17.95 8.28 -0.24
N GLY A 143 -16.89 7.85 0.46
CA GLY A 143 -16.91 6.63 1.27
C GLY A 143 -17.05 5.36 0.43
N GLU A 144 -16.52 5.35 -0.77
CA GLU A 144 -16.48 4.15 -1.64
C GLU A 144 -15.45 3.15 -1.14
N ILE A 145 -14.37 3.62 -0.48
CA ILE A 145 -13.43 2.83 0.30
C ILE A 145 -13.21 3.46 1.68
N ALA A 146 -12.76 2.67 2.65
CA ALA A 146 -12.56 3.14 4.02
C ALA A 146 -11.35 4.05 4.13
N ALA A 147 -10.20 3.65 3.57
CA ALA A 147 -8.95 4.38 3.75
C ALA A 147 -7.93 4.07 2.64
N ALA A 148 -6.91 4.93 2.53
CA ALA A 148 -5.76 4.70 1.67
C ALA A 148 -4.44 5.08 2.36
N GLY A 149 -3.40 4.27 2.15
CA GLY A 149 -2.03 4.52 2.57
C GLY A 149 -1.10 4.60 1.37
N LEU A 150 -0.50 5.76 1.13
CA LEU A 150 0.31 6.02 -0.04
C LEU A 150 1.73 6.37 0.40
N ASP A 151 2.72 5.60 -0.04
CA ASP A 151 4.12 6.01 0.06
C ASP A 151 4.61 6.73 -1.21
N VAL A 152 3.79 6.67 -2.26
CA VAL A 152 4.08 7.24 -3.58
C VAL A 152 2.84 7.94 -4.14
N VAL A 153 3.07 9.04 -4.87
CA VAL A 153 2.02 9.83 -5.51
C VAL A 153 2.35 10.08 -6.98
N GLU A 154 1.37 10.55 -7.76
CA GLU A 154 1.50 10.70 -9.21
C GLU A 154 2.71 11.55 -9.62
N LYS A 155 2.97 12.64 -8.89
CA LYS A 155 4.15 13.50 -9.02
C LYS A 155 4.77 13.72 -7.65
N GLU A 156 6.05 13.52 -7.55
CA GLU A 156 6.83 13.63 -6.32
C GLU A 156 7.89 14.74 -6.48
N PRO A 157 7.99 15.66 -5.52
CA PRO A 157 7.18 15.82 -4.30
C PRO A 157 5.70 16.08 -4.59
N LEU A 158 4.81 15.77 -3.61
CA LEU A 158 3.37 16.02 -3.73
C LEU A 158 3.08 17.48 -4.02
N GLU A 159 2.42 17.75 -5.15
CA GLU A 159 2.04 19.10 -5.54
C GLU A 159 0.82 19.58 -4.73
N THR A 160 0.78 20.89 -4.42
CA THR A 160 -0.38 21.49 -3.73
C THR A 160 -1.67 21.44 -4.54
N THR A 161 -1.55 21.30 -5.87
CA THR A 161 -2.68 21.13 -6.80
C THR A 161 -3.21 19.70 -6.85
N ASN A 162 -2.49 18.73 -6.28
CA ASN A 162 -2.96 17.35 -6.20
C ASN A 162 -4.17 17.29 -5.24
N PRO A 163 -5.31 16.70 -5.67
CA PRO A 163 -6.52 16.68 -4.83
C PRO A 163 -6.31 16.02 -3.47
N LEU A 164 -5.42 15.02 -3.38
CA LEU A 164 -5.11 14.34 -2.12
C LEU A 164 -4.48 15.27 -1.08
N SER A 165 -3.83 16.38 -1.49
CA SER A 165 -3.27 17.37 -0.56
C SER A 165 -4.34 18.09 0.28
N CYS A 166 -5.57 18.12 -0.21
CA CYS A 166 -6.71 18.73 0.47
C CYS A 166 -7.43 17.77 1.45
N PHE A 167 -7.15 16.47 1.39
CA PHE A 167 -7.76 15.48 2.29
C PHE A 167 -7.03 15.47 3.63
N LYS A 168 -7.70 15.93 4.71
CA LYS A 168 -7.03 16.18 6.01
C LYS A 168 -7.29 15.12 7.08
N ASP A 169 -8.19 14.17 6.82
CA ASP A 169 -8.49 13.10 7.77
C ASP A 169 -7.40 12.02 7.72
N SER A 170 -6.44 12.10 8.66
CA SER A 170 -5.33 11.15 8.77
C SER A 170 -5.77 9.76 9.26
N SER A 171 -7.01 9.60 9.75
CA SER A 171 -7.57 8.29 10.05
C SER A 171 -7.98 7.52 8.79
N ARG A 172 -8.08 8.22 7.64
CA ARG A 172 -8.53 7.65 6.37
C ARG A 172 -7.51 7.79 5.24
N LEU A 173 -6.61 8.78 5.29
CA LEU A 173 -5.53 8.94 4.31
C LEU A 173 -4.20 9.21 5.02
N ILE A 174 -3.24 8.33 4.79
CA ILE A 174 -1.84 8.55 5.20
C ILE A 174 -0.99 8.62 3.93
N ILE A 175 -0.22 9.71 3.78
CA ILE A 175 0.78 9.85 2.71
C ILE A 175 2.15 9.99 3.37
N THR A 176 3.09 9.12 2.97
CA THR A 176 4.50 9.19 3.38
C THR A 176 5.38 9.58 2.18
N PRO A 177 6.48 10.32 2.39
CA PRO A 177 7.27 10.88 1.29
C PRO A 177 8.29 9.86 0.74
N HIS A 178 7.80 8.75 0.16
CA HIS A 178 8.58 7.69 -0.50
C HIS A 178 9.63 7.07 0.45
N LEU A 179 9.16 6.62 1.63
CA LEU A 179 10.02 6.11 2.71
C LEU A 179 10.12 4.58 2.77
N ALA A 180 9.34 3.83 1.98
CA ALA A 180 9.29 2.36 2.08
C ALA A 180 10.65 1.67 1.88
N TRP A 181 11.60 2.34 1.22
CA TRP A 181 12.98 1.88 0.99
C TRP A 181 14.03 2.54 1.92
N ALA A 182 13.65 3.56 2.70
CA ALA A 182 14.58 4.55 3.25
C ALA A 182 15.12 4.25 4.65
N SER A 183 14.90 3.04 5.20
CA SER A 183 15.56 2.66 6.47
C SER A 183 17.09 2.70 6.32
N VAL A 184 17.80 2.94 7.41
CA VAL A 184 19.28 3.00 7.42
C VAL A 184 19.87 1.74 6.78
N GLU A 185 19.37 0.58 7.18
CA GLU A 185 19.87 -0.72 6.71
C GLU A 185 19.56 -0.93 5.21
N ALA A 186 18.38 -0.53 4.75
CA ALA A 186 18.02 -0.66 3.33
C ALA A 186 18.87 0.26 2.44
N ARG A 187 19.10 1.51 2.86
CA ARG A 187 19.98 2.44 2.16
C ARG A 187 21.42 1.96 2.16
N THR A 188 21.93 1.44 3.29
CA THR A 188 23.28 0.86 3.37
C THR A 188 23.41 -0.30 2.39
N ARG A 189 22.47 -1.24 2.36
CA ARG A 189 22.50 -2.34 1.39
C ARG A 189 22.45 -1.83 -0.05
N CYS A 190 21.62 -0.82 -0.34
CA CYS A 190 21.53 -0.24 -1.68
C CYS A 190 22.86 0.34 -2.16
N VAL A 191 23.56 1.10 -1.30
CA VAL A 191 24.89 1.67 -1.60
C VAL A 191 25.93 0.56 -1.76
N SER A 192 25.92 -0.45 -0.88
CA SER A 192 26.84 -1.60 -0.99
C SER A 192 26.63 -2.37 -2.29
N GLU A 193 25.37 -2.61 -2.70
CA GLU A 193 25.06 -3.27 -3.97
C GLU A 193 25.54 -2.46 -5.19
N ALA A 194 25.38 -1.12 -5.15
CA ALA A 194 25.88 -0.25 -6.20
C ALA A 194 27.41 -0.31 -6.29
N TYR A 195 28.13 -0.27 -5.15
CA TYR A 195 29.57 -0.43 -5.10
C TYR A 195 30.03 -1.77 -5.69
N GLU A 196 29.41 -2.87 -5.28
CA GLU A 196 29.76 -4.21 -5.76
C GLU A 196 29.49 -4.37 -7.27
N ASN A 197 28.44 -3.75 -7.80
CA ASN A 197 28.17 -3.75 -9.24
C ASN A 197 29.26 -3.00 -10.02
N ILE A 198 29.71 -1.85 -9.52
CA ILE A 198 30.79 -1.08 -10.14
C ILE A 198 32.12 -1.87 -10.05
N ALA A 199 32.43 -2.46 -8.90
CA ALA A 199 33.62 -3.25 -8.70
C ALA A 199 33.66 -4.48 -9.63
N ALA A 200 32.54 -5.18 -9.79
CA ALA A 200 32.41 -6.31 -10.72
C ALA A 200 32.60 -5.85 -12.17
N PHE A 201 31.97 -4.75 -12.58
CA PHE A 201 32.14 -4.17 -13.91
C PHE A 201 33.62 -3.86 -14.23
N LEU A 202 34.33 -3.24 -13.28
CA LEU A 202 35.75 -2.93 -13.45
C LEU A 202 36.64 -4.18 -13.56
N ARG A 203 36.21 -5.33 -13.02
CA ARG A 203 36.89 -6.62 -13.19
C ARG A 203 36.46 -7.39 -14.43
N GLY A 204 35.53 -6.83 -15.24
CA GLY A 204 34.96 -7.53 -16.40
C GLY A 204 33.97 -8.64 -16.04
N GLU A 205 33.46 -8.65 -14.81
CA GLU A 205 32.50 -9.61 -14.31
C GLU A 205 31.06 -9.14 -14.56
N SER A 206 30.17 -10.07 -14.88
CA SER A 206 28.74 -9.79 -15.06
C SER A 206 28.02 -9.91 -13.72
N ARG A 207 27.39 -8.80 -13.23
CA ARG A 207 26.64 -8.78 -11.99
C ARG A 207 25.42 -7.86 -12.12
N ASN A 208 24.23 -8.38 -11.81
CA ASN A 208 22.96 -7.64 -11.85
C ASN A 208 22.72 -6.91 -13.20
N VAL A 209 23.15 -7.50 -14.30
CA VAL A 209 22.97 -6.92 -15.64
C VAL A 209 21.50 -6.93 -16.00
N VAL A 210 20.95 -5.77 -16.34
CA VAL A 210 19.59 -5.60 -16.84
C VAL A 210 19.67 -5.54 -18.37
N ASN A 211 19.13 -6.55 -19.03
CA ASN A 211 18.93 -6.50 -20.48
C ASN A 211 17.66 -5.69 -20.77
N LEU A 212 17.82 -4.57 -21.44
CA LEU A 212 16.75 -3.72 -21.93
C LEU A 212 16.10 -4.32 -23.17
#